data_c72359658fd1ad3216af8942e2a0d4ed
#
_entry.id   c72359658fd1ad3216af8942e2a0d4ed
#
_cell.length_a   1.000
_cell.length_b   1.000
_cell.length_c   1.000
_cell.angle_alpha   90.00
_cell.angle_beta   90.00
_cell.angle_gamma   90.00
#
_symmetry.space_group_name_H-M   'P 1'
#
loop_
_entity.id
_entity.type
_entity.pdbx_description
1 polymer ?
#
loop_
_entity_poly.entity_id
_entity_poly.type
_entity_poly.pdbx_seq_one_letter_code
_entity_poly.pdbx_strand_id
1 'polypeptide(L)'
;SLHVLSGDPMRLDFVSLTWPVPHQLGNLATDALPVPEYVYAITNQDHHSDPQADMVIIIPTSQKLLAQARRLKQLHENTDGMRVSIVPADELYNEFSSGTPDASAYRRYLKMLYDRATTAADQPKYLVLFGSCMWDNRMLTSECRQMKADDYLLAYESEESFDKRLSYVDDSFYGMLDDGEGLRPLYVDKVDVAVGRFPVTTAADAKTMVDKIESYMKNAGGAAWLNEIMFMGDDGDDNRHMKDADAVAEQVIAENPALRVNKVMWDSYPAVIQTSGVTYPDASKAIMRQQNKGALIMDYTGHGSEHQFS
;
A
#
# COMPACT_ATOMS: atom_id res chain seq x y z
N SER A 1 0.92 20.48 17.62
CA SER A 1 0.81 20.88 16.22
C SER A 1 -0.02 22.14 16.15
N LEU A 2 0.49 23.18 15.53
CA LEU A 2 -0.22 24.41 15.29
C LEU A 2 -0.92 24.30 13.93
N HIS A 3 -2.21 24.26 13.91
CA HIS A 3 -2.98 24.35 12.69
C HIS A 3 -3.49 25.79 12.53
N VAL A 4 -3.13 26.42 11.44
CA VAL A 4 -3.66 27.74 11.08
C VAL A 4 -4.76 27.52 10.04
N LEU A 5 -5.99 27.69 10.46
CA LEU A 5 -7.15 27.75 9.58
C LEU A 5 -7.38 29.21 9.22
N SER A 6 -7.10 29.65 8.00
CA SER A 6 -7.36 31.02 7.60
C SER A 6 -8.21 31.09 6.35
N GLY A 7 -9.42 31.62 6.52
CA GLY A 7 -10.14 32.32 5.43
C GLY A 7 -10.05 33.87 5.55
N ASP A 8 -9.40 34.37 6.59
CA ASP A 8 -9.17 35.79 6.83
C ASP A 8 -7.71 36.00 7.20
N PRO A 9 -6.91 36.75 6.42
CA PRO A 9 -5.50 36.97 6.67
C PRO A 9 -5.19 37.73 7.96
N MET A 10 -6.19 38.19 8.69
CA MET A 10 -6.06 38.92 9.95
C MET A 10 -6.53 38.16 11.17
N ARG A 11 -7.03 36.94 11.03
CA ARG A 11 -7.52 36.15 12.16
C ARG A 11 -6.77 34.83 12.29
N LEU A 12 -6.02 34.71 13.38
CA LEU A 12 -5.34 33.47 13.78
C LEU A 12 -6.11 32.87 14.95
N ASP A 13 -6.78 31.75 14.72
CA ASP A 13 -7.43 30.99 15.76
C ASP A 13 -6.51 29.83 16.17
N PHE A 14 -6.03 29.82 17.44
CA PHE A 14 -5.19 28.79 17.97
C PHE A 14 -6.02 27.81 18.81
N VAL A 15 -6.04 26.55 18.44
CA VAL A 15 -6.58 25.49 19.27
C VAL A 15 -5.47 24.51 19.61
N SER A 16 -5.10 24.44 20.89
CA SER A 16 -4.18 23.44 21.40
C SER A 16 -4.92 22.46 22.29
N LEU A 17 -4.93 21.19 21.91
CA LEU A 17 -5.51 20.11 22.71
C LEU A 17 -4.38 19.21 23.20
N THR A 18 -4.07 19.25 24.52
CA THR A 18 -3.22 18.26 25.17
C THR A 18 -4.02 17.54 26.24
N TRP A 19 -4.10 16.23 26.14
CA TRP A 19 -4.73 15.35 27.12
C TRP A 19 -3.63 14.74 28.02
N PRO A 20 -3.75 14.64 29.33
CA PRO A 20 -4.92 14.88 30.20
C PRO A 20 -4.84 16.16 31.07
N VAL A 21 -4.02 17.12 30.70
CA VAL A 21 -3.86 18.36 31.50
C VAL A 21 -4.98 19.35 31.17
N PRO A 22 -5.75 19.85 32.17
CA PRO A 22 -6.72 20.91 31.92
C PRO A 22 -6.02 22.10 31.29
N HIS A 23 -6.48 22.51 30.10
CA HIS A 23 -5.93 23.70 29.45
C HIS A 23 -6.31 24.96 30.23
N GLN A 24 -5.34 25.64 30.76
CA GLN A 24 -5.49 27.06 30.92
C GLN A 24 -5.40 27.69 29.53
N LEU A 25 -6.45 28.36 29.09
CA LEU A 25 -6.38 29.26 27.97
C LEU A 25 -5.26 30.25 28.26
N GLY A 26 -4.25 30.31 27.40
CA GLY A 26 -3.12 31.22 27.56
C GLY A 26 -3.61 32.67 27.66
N ASN A 27 -2.97 33.46 28.46
CA ASN A 27 -3.26 34.88 28.56
C ASN A 27 -2.53 35.59 27.40
N LEU A 28 -3.26 35.97 26.37
CA LEU A 28 -2.74 36.69 25.19
C LEU A 28 -1.92 37.94 25.53
N ALA A 29 -2.14 38.53 26.72
CA ALA A 29 -1.39 39.74 27.12
C ALA A 29 -0.08 39.44 27.86
N THR A 30 0.12 38.24 28.39
CA THR A 30 1.27 37.89 29.24
C THR A 30 2.08 36.70 28.77
N ASP A 31 1.51 35.81 27.98
CA ASP A 31 2.17 34.61 27.53
C ASP A 31 2.95 34.84 26.24
N ALA A 32 4.15 34.30 26.18
CA ALA A 32 4.93 34.26 24.94
C ALA A 32 4.28 33.28 23.99
N LEU A 33 3.61 33.77 22.99
CA LEU A 33 3.01 32.95 21.93
C LEU A 33 4.10 32.38 21.02
N PRO A 34 3.99 31.12 20.55
CA PRO A 34 4.91 30.57 19.59
C PRO A 34 4.88 31.39 18.29
N VAL A 35 6.04 31.76 17.83
CA VAL A 35 6.20 32.46 16.55
C VAL A 35 6.23 31.42 15.43
N PRO A 36 5.43 31.57 14.37
CA PRO A 36 5.48 30.69 13.22
C PRO A 36 6.86 30.71 12.59
N GLU A 37 7.42 29.57 12.31
CA GLU A 37 8.66 29.42 11.55
C GLU A 37 8.32 29.21 10.08
N TYR A 38 8.94 30.00 9.19
CA TYR A 38 8.81 29.80 7.75
C TYR A 38 9.56 28.53 7.36
N VAL A 39 8.87 27.54 6.77
CA VAL A 39 9.46 26.30 6.31
C VAL A 39 9.80 26.40 4.82
N TYR A 40 8.80 26.59 3.97
CA TYR A 40 8.96 26.82 2.53
C TYR A 40 7.66 27.35 1.92
N ALA A 41 7.76 27.89 0.71
CA ALA A 41 6.59 28.26 -0.09
C ALA A 41 6.18 27.09 -0.98
N ILE A 42 4.92 26.68 -0.88
CA ILE A 42 4.36 25.66 -1.76
C ILE A 42 4.19 26.27 -3.15
N THR A 43 4.62 25.55 -4.18
CA THR A 43 4.36 25.94 -5.57
C THR A 43 2.85 25.95 -5.80
N ASN A 44 2.37 26.98 -6.50
CA ASN A 44 0.96 27.03 -6.86
C ASN A 44 0.58 25.83 -7.73
N GLN A 45 -0.46 25.11 -7.35
CA GLN A 45 -0.89 23.85 -7.93
C GLN A 45 -2.41 23.86 -8.10
N ASP A 46 -2.93 22.99 -8.94
CA ASP A 46 -4.38 22.80 -9.17
C ASP A 46 -4.65 21.35 -9.59
N HIS A 47 -4.52 20.43 -8.63
CA HIS A 47 -4.79 19.00 -8.87
C HIS A 47 -6.28 18.70 -9.08
N HIS A 48 -7.17 19.63 -8.70
CA HIS A 48 -8.58 19.53 -9.07
C HIS A 48 -8.80 19.65 -10.58
N SER A 49 -7.87 20.25 -11.31
CA SER A 49 -7.89 20.36 -12.78
C SER A 49 -7.08 19.27 -13.50
N ASP A 50 -6.45 18.34 -12.78
CA ASP A 50 -5.65 17.28 -13.40
C ASP A 50 -6.46 16.47 -14.42
N PRO A 51 -5.88 16.09 -15.56
CA PRO A 51 -6.54 15.24 -16.54
C PRO A 51 -6.78 13.83 -15.96
N GLN A 52 -7.72 13.09 -16.58
CA GLN A 52 -7.93 11.68 -16.26
C GLN A 52 -6.67 10.85 -16.48
N ALA A 53 -6.41 9.94 -15.57
CA ALA A 53 -5.27 9.04 -15.59
C ALA A 53 -5.71 7.59 -15.39
N ASP A 54 -5.07 6.65 -16.10
CA ASP A 54 -5.27 5.21 -15.90
C ASP A 54 -4.47 4.71 -14.69
N MET A 55 -3.30 5.34 -14.44
CA MET A 55 -2.43 5.05 -13.30
C MET A 55 -2.02 6.33 -12.60
N VAL A 56 -2.16 6.35 -11.28
CA VAL A 56 -1.65 7.41 -10.40
C VAL A 56 -0.46 6.87 -9.62
N ILE A 57 0.63 7.61 -9.62
CA ILE A 57 1.83 7.33 -8.83
C ILE A 57 1.96 8.44 -7.79
N ILE A 58 1.81 8.10 -6.50
CA ILE A 58 2.05 9.05 -5.40
C ILE A 58 3.46 8.84 -4.88
N ILE A 59 4.23 9.92 -4.77
CA ILE A 59 5.60 9.91 -4.27
C ILE A 59 5.70 10.71 -2.95
N PRO A 60 6.68 10.40 -2.07
CA PRO A 60 6.92 11.16 -0.86
C PRO A 60 7.24 12.64 -1.13
N THR A 61 6.89 13.50 -0.18
CA THR A 61 7.12 14.96 -0.19
C THR A 61 8.57 15.34 -0.53
N SER A 62 9.55 14.58 -0.06
CA SER A 62 10.96 14.83 -0.35
C SER A 62 11.34 14.67 -1.83
N GLN A 63 10.49 14.06 -2.64
CA GLN A 63 10.68 13.82 -4.07
C GLN A 63 11.97 13.08 -4.46
N LYS A 64 12.66 12.45 -3.50
CA LYS A 64 13.90 11.70 -3.77
C LYS A 64 13.71 10.57 -4.78
N LEU A 65 12.50 10.05 -4.89
CA LEU A 65 12.14 8.91 -5.75
C LEU A 65 11.64 9.34 -7.13
N LEU A 66 11.45 10.64 -7.38
CA LEU A 66 10.83 11.18 -8.58
C LEU A 66 11.50 10.69 -9.88
N ALA A 67 12.83 10.59 -9.92
CA ALA A 67 13.52 10.13 -11.10
C ALA A 67 13.12 8.69 -11.50
N GLN A 68 12.94 7.80 -10.52
CA GLN A 68 12.54 6.42 -10.75
C GLN A 68 11.03 6.30 -11.02
N ALA A 69 10.21 7.12 -10.38
CA ALA A 69 8.79 7.22 -10.69
C ALA A 69 8.56 7.67 -12.14
N ARG A 70 9.35 8.61 -12.64
CA ARG A 70 9.32 9.02 -14.06
C ARG A 70 9.71 7.90 -15.01
N ARG A 71 10.69 7.05 -14.65
CA ARG A 71 11.02 5.87 -15.44
C ARG A 71 9.86 4.89 -15.50
N LEU A 72 9.22 4.61 -14.37
CA LEU A 72 8.05 3.74 -14.31
C LEU A 72 6.90 4.31 -15.16
N LYS A 73 6.62 5.61 -15.03
CA LYS A 73 5.65 6.30 -15.88
C LYS A 73 5.94 6.08 -17.36
N GLN A 74 7.14 6.40 -17.82
CA GLN A 74 7.52 6.24 -19.22
C GLN A 74 7.41 4.79 -19.71
N LEU A 75 7.73 3.82 -18.84
CA LEU A 75 7.61 2.41 -19.17
C LEU A 75 6.17 2.05 -19.51
N HIS A 76 5.21 2.40 -18.63
CA HIS A 76 3.79 2.09 -18.85
C HIS A 76 3.15 2.93 -19.94
N GLU A 77 3.54 4.19 -20.12
CA GLU A 77 3.08 5.02 -21.23
C GLU A 77 3.53 4.43 -22.59
N ASN A 78 4.77 3.95 -22.68
CA ASN A 78 5.33 3.43 -23.94
C ASN A 78 4.90 1.99 -24.25
N THR A 79 4.73 1.16 -23.24
CA THR A 79 4.46 -0.29 -23.43
C THR A 79 2.98 -0.59 -23.42
N ASP A 80 2.24 0.06 -22.52
CA ASP A 80 0.82 -0.26 -22.26
C ASP A 80 -0.13 0.83 -22.78
N GLY A 81 0.42 1.97 -23.24
CA GLY A 81 -0.38 3.11 -23.70
C GLY A 81 -1.18 3.78 -22.59
N MET A 82 -0.79 3.62 -21.33
CA MET A 82 -1.50 4.18 -20.17
C MET A 82 -1.28 5.70 -20.07
N ARG A 83 -2.27 6.41 -19.57
CA ARG A 83 -2.15 7.79 -19.08
C ARG A 83 -1.65 7.71 -17.64
N VAL A 84 -0.45 8.19 -17.34
CA VAL A 84 0.15 8.06 -16.00
C VAL A 84 0.38 9.44 -15.40
N SER A 85 -0.13 9.67 -14.18
CA SER A 85 0.12 10.88 -13.38
C SER A 85 1.11 10.57 -12.24
N ILE A 86 1.97 11.53 -11.91
CA ILE A 86 2.85 11.46 -10.72
C ILE A 86 2.53 12.67 -9.86
N VAL A 87 2.20 12.44 -8.58
CA VAL A 87 1.82 13.50 -7.64
C VAL A 87 2.61 13.37 -6.34
N PRO A 88 3.29 14.45 -5.87
CA PRO A 88 3.88 14.50 -4.54
C PRO A 88 2.80 14.52 -3.45
N ALA A 89 3.09 13.87 -2.32
CA ALA A 89 2.13 13.72 -1.24
C ALA A 89 1.70 15.04 -0.59
N ASP A 90 2.64 15.99 -0.41
CA ASP A 90 2.36 17.31 0.18
C ASP A 90 1.39 18.14 -0.68
N GLU A 91 1.46 18.02 -2.00
CA GLU A 91 0.54 18.69 -2.91
C GLU A 91 -0.89 18.16 -2.70
N LEU A 92 -1.05 16.85 -2.48
CA LEU A 92 -2.35 16.27 -2.14
C LEU A 92 -2.85 16.70 -0.75
N TYR A 93 -1.97 16.83 0.23
CA TYR A 93 -2.37 17.33 1.55
C TYR A 93 -2.94 18.75 1.48
N ASN A 94 -2.37 19.59 0.65
CA ASN A 94 -2.84 20.97 0.49
C ASN A 94 -4.25 21.04 -0.07
N GLU A 95 -4.55 20.27 -1.11
CA GLU A 95 -5.83 20.38 -1.82
C GLU A 95 -6.91 19.45 -1.25
N PHE A 96 -6.55 18.30 -0.72
CA PHE A 96 -7.52 17.26 -0.33
C PHE A 96 -7.63 17.01 1.18
N SER A 97 -6.76 17.64 2.00
CA SER A 97 -6.84 17.55 3.47
C SER A 97 -6.46 18.86 4.19
N SER A 98 -6.68 20.00 3.54
CA SER A 98 -6.49 21.35 4.13
C SER A 98 -5.07 21.57 4.66
N GLY A 99 -4.06 21.04 3.99
CA GLY A 99 -2.65 21.13 4.39
C GLY A 99 -2.23 20.20 5.52
N THR A 100 -3.12 19.37 6.03
CA THR A 100 -2.79 18.38 7.07
C THR A 100 -2.34 17.08 6.42
N PRO A 101 -1.19 16.49 6.81
CA PRO A 101 -0.83 15.14 6.40
C PRO A 101 -1.89 14.14 6.87
N ASP A 102 -2.70 13.68 5.93
CA ASP A 102 -3.82 12.78 6.16
C ASP A 102 -3.85 11.75 5.01
N ALA A 103 -3.81 10.47 5.36
CA ALA A 103 -3.85 9.38 4.38
C ALA A 103 -5.08 9.45 3.48
N SER A 104 -6.21 9.95 3.97
CA SER A 104 -7.42 10.11 3.18
C SER A 104 -7.28 11.09 2.00
N ALA A 105 -6.25 11.95 1.98
CA ALA A 105 -5.99 12.85 0.85
C ALA A 105 -5.71 12.06 -0.44
N TYR A 106 -4.98 10.94 -0.34
CA TYR A 106 -4.69 10.08 -1.50
C TYR A 106 -5.98 9.48 -2.07
N ARG A 107 -6.84 8.96 -1.19
CA ARG A 107 -8.14 8.41 -1.58
C ARG A 107 -9.04 9.48 -2.19
N ARG A 108 -9.12 10.68 -1.61
CA ARG A 108 -9.94 11.79 -2.12
C ARG A 108 -9.51 12.24 -3.51
N TYR A 109 -8.22 12.29 -3.77
CA TYR A 109 -7.70 12.58 -5.11
C TYR A 109 -8.12 11.51 -6.12
N LEU A 110 -7.95 10.23 -5.78
CA LEU A 110 -8.41 9.14 -6.64
C LEU A 110 -9.93 9.16 -6.85
N LYS A 111 -10.69 9.38 -5.76
CA LYS A 111 -12.14 9.48 -5.84
C LYS A 111 -12.60 10.62 -6.76
N MET A 112 -11.93 11.76 -6.71
CA MET A 112 -12.22 12.85 -7.64
C MET A 112 -12.03 12.41 -9.10
N LEU A 113 -10.95 11.68 -9.42
CA LEU A 113 -10.72 11.14 -10.77
C LEU A 113 -11.79 10.08 -11.13
N TYR A 114 -12.15 9.24 -10.19
CA TYR A 114 -13.16 8.20 -10.35
C TYR A 114 -14.54 8.78 -10.62
N ASP A 115 -15.01 9.72 -9.78
CA ASP A 115 -16.36 10.29 -9.85
C ASP A 115 -16.60 11.16 -11.10
N ARG A 116 -15.57 11.83 -11.60
CA ARG A 116 -15.71 12.68 -12.80
C ARG A 116 -15.49 11.91 -14.11
N ALA A 117 -15.13 10.63 -14.06
CA ALA A 117 -15.02 9.81 -15.25
C ALA A 117 -16.38 9.68 -15.95
N THR A 118 -16.42 9.92 -17.24
CA THR A 118 -17.66 9.85 -18.04
C THR A 118 -17.95 8.45 -18.54
N THR A 119 -16.94 7.59 -18.54
CA THR A 119 -17.03 6.19 -18.96
C THR A 119 -16.13 5.34 -18.05
N ALA A 120 -16.40 4.04 -17.95
CA ALA A 120 -15.53 3.10 -17.23
C ALA A 120 -14.08 3.05 -17.78
N ALA A 121 -13.90 3.37 -19.06
CA ALA A 121 -12.57 3.43 -19.67
C ALA A 121 -11.74 4.63 -19.15
N ASP A 122 -12.40 5.68 -18.68
CA ASP A 122 -11.76 6.89 -18.15
C ASP A 122 -11.48 6.81 -16.66
N GLN A 123 -12.06 5.86 -15.96
CA GLN A 123 -11.79 5.66 -14.53
C GLN A 123 -10.33 5.28 -14.29
N PRO A 124 -9.72 5.71 -13.16
CA PRO A 124 -8.41 5.24 -12.75
C PRO A 124 -8.47 3.73 -12.48
N LYS A 125 -7.42 3.02 -12.85
CA LYS A 125 -7.31 1.55 -12.73
C LYS A 125 -6.24 1.14 -11.72
N TYR A 126 -5.20 1.96 -11.58
CA TYR A 126 -4.04 1.63 -10.76
C TYR A 126 -3.60 2.81 -9.89
N LEU A 127 -3.30 2.51 -8.64
CA LEU A 127 -2.57 3.38 -7.72
C LEU A 127 -1.24 2.74 -7.35
N VAL A 128 -0.16 3.46 -7.56
CA VAL A 128 1.16 3.08 -7.08
C VAL A 128 1.58 4.03 -5.96
N LEU A 129 1.64 3.53 -4.73
CA LEU A 129 2.24 4.21 -3.60
C LEU A 129 3.76 4.03 -3.69
N PHE A 130 4.44 4.93 -4.38
CA PHE A 130 5.86 4.82 -4.70
C PHE A 130 6.72 5.33 -3.54
N GLY A 131 6.67 4.61 -2.43
CA GLY A 131 7.37 4.92 -1.18
C GLY A 131 6.95 3.99 -0.05
N SER A 132 7.84 3.78 0.90
CA SER A 132 7.53 3.06 2.14
C SER A 132 6.57 3.85 3.02
N CYS A 133 5.93 3.18 3.96
CA CYS A 133 5.15 3.79 5.03
C CYS A 133 5.68 3.36 6.40
N MET A 134 5.19 4.00 7.44
CA MET A 134 5.43 3.63 8.84
C MET A 134 4.07 3.55 9.54
N TRP A 135 3.96 2.62 10.48
CA TRP A 135 2.76 2.52 11.33
C TRP A 135 2.59 3.76 12.23
N ASP A 136 3.68 4.42 12.58
CA ASP A 136 3.66 5.71 13.26
C ASP A 136 3.75 6.85 12.24
N ASN A 137 2.64 7.16 11.59
CA ASN A 137 2.54 8.22 10.59
C ASN A 137 3.06 9.58 11.07
N ARG A 138 3.11 9.82 12.39
CA ARG A 138 3.53 11.08 13.01
C ARG A 138 4.98 11.07 13.49
N MET A 139 5.69 9.95 13.36
CA MET A 139 7.08 9.77 13.82
C MET A 139 7.30 10.16 15.29
N LEU A 140 6.37 9.81 16.18
CA LEU A 140 6.40 10.20 17.60
C LEU A 140 7.13 9.20 18.50
N THR A 141 7.15 7.92 18.08
CA THR A 141 7.77 6.86 18.87
C THR A 141 9.30 6.96 18.87
N SER A 142 9.94 6.27 19.82
CA SER A 142 11.40 6.22 19.92
C SER A 142 12.05 5.65 18.66
N GLU A 143 11.38 4.71 18.03
CA GLU A 143 11.84 4.03 16.82
C GLU A 143 11.74 4.93 15.59
N CYS A 144 10.67 5.73 15.49
CA CYS A 144 10.37 6.50 14.28
C CYS A 144 10.86 7.96 14.32
N ARG A 145 11.02 8.58 15.51
CA ARG A 145 11.35 10.02 15.63
C ARG A 145 12.69 10.45 15.01
N GLN A 146 13.57 9.50 14.67
CA GLN A 146 14.83 9.77 13.96
C GLN A 146 14.65 9.76 12.43
N MET A 147 13.50 9.32 11.96
CA MET A 147 13.18 9.24 10.54
C MET A 147 12.67 10.59 10.05
N LYS A 148 12.80 10.82 8.76
CA LYS A 148 12.27 12.03 8.12
C LYS A 148 10.90 11.72 7.54
N ALA A 149 9.85 12.29 8.10
CA ALA A 149 8.47 12.04 7.65
C ALA A 149 8.29 12.30 6.14
N ASP A 150 8.96 13.32 5.59
CA ASP A 150 8.91 13.66 4.16
C ASP A 150 9.47 12.57 3.23
N ASP A 151 10.20 11.58 3.75
CA ASP A 151 10.72 10.46 2.97
C ASP A 151 9.75 9.27 2.89
N TYR A 152 8.61 9.35 3.57
CA TYR A 152 7.61 8.28 3.66
C TYR A 152 6.25 8.74 3.15
N LEU A 153 5.47 7.79 2.66
CA LEU A 153 4.05 7.96 2.42
C LEU A 153 3.28 7.56 3.69
N LEU A 154 2.11 8.14 3.86
CA LEU A 154 1.26 7.76 4.98
C LEU A 154 0.66 6.36 4.76
N ALA A 155 0.43 5.66 5.87
CA ALA A 155 -0.37 4.45 5.92
C ALA A 155 -1.80 4.80 6.37
N TYR A 156 -2.80 4.10 5.83
CA TYR A 156 -4.11 4.03 6.46
C TYR A 156 -4.04 2.99 7.58
N GLU A 157 -4.58 3.35 8.73
CA GLU A 157 -4.60 2.48 9.90
C GLU A 157 -6.05 2.15 10.25
N SER A 158 -6.29 0.90 10.64
CA SER A 158 -7.59 0.45 11.10
C SER A 158 -8.02 1.18 12.38
N GLU A 159 -9.34 1.23 12.65
CA GLU A 159 -9.89 1.91 13.82
C GLU A 159 -9.62 1.19 15.15
N GLU A 160 -9.24 -0.09 15.11
CA GLU A 160 -9.10 -0.98 16.26
C GLU A 160 -7.68 -0.98 16.86
N SER A 161 -7.21 0.18 17.33
CA SER A 161 -5.82 0.34 17.82
C SER A 161 -5.49 -0.49 19.06
N PHE A 162 -6.47 -1.04 19.79
CA PHE A 162 -6.26 -1.81 21.02
C PHE A 162 -6.35 -3.32 20.85
N ASP A 163 -6.86 -3.81 19.73
CA ASP A 163 -6.88 -5.24 19.41
C ASP A 163 -5.69 -5.58 18.50
N LYS A 164 -4.80 -6.47 18.96
CA LYS A 164 -3.58 -6.84 18.22
C LYS A 164 -3.84 -7.50 16.87
N ARG A 165 -5.02 -8.08 16.65
CA ARG A 165 -5.38 -8.74 15.39
C ARG A 165 -6.04 -7.77 14.43
N LEU A 166 -6.69 -6.73 14.96
CA LEU A 166 -7.45 -5.76 14.19
C LEU A 166 -6.71 -4.42 14.02
N SER A 167 -5.56 -4.25 14.69
CA SER A 167 -4.66 -3.12 14.53
C SER A 167 -3.66 -3.41 13.40
N TYR A 168 -3.94 -2.93 12.21
CA TYR A 168 -3.13 -3.15 11.00
C TYR A 168 -3.15 -1.92 10.09
N VAL A 169 -2.21 -1.88 9.15
CA VAL A 169 -2.20 -0.93 8.04
C VAL A 169 -2.81 -1.59 6.81
N ASP A 170 -3.60 -0.83 6.05
CA ASP A 170 -4.32 -1.36 4.89
C ASP A 170 -4.27 -0.39 3.70
N ASP A 171 -3.51 -0.76 2.68
CA ASP A 171 -3.42 0.03 1.45
C ASP A 171 -4.65 -0.12 0.55
N SER A 172 -5.49 -1.14 0.75
CA SER A 172 -6.72 -1.31 -0.03
C SER A 172 -7.73 -0.17 0.16
N PHE A 173 -7.69 0.48 1.35
CA PHE A 173 -8.47 1.69 1.66
C PHE A 173 -8.41 2.74 0.57
N TYR A 174 -7.26 2.95 -0.04
CA TYR A 174 -7.09 3.99 -1.07
C TYR A 174 -7.81 3.68 -2.37
N GLY A 175 -8.11 2.41 -2.62
CA GLY A 175 -8.78 1.94 -3.83
C GLY A 175 -10.27 1.69 -3.69
N MET A 176 -10.86 1.88 -2.49
CA MET A 176 -12.30 1.74 -2.22
C MET A 176 -12.97 3.09 -2.46
N LEU A 177 -13.57 3.30 -3.62
CA LEU A 177 -13.94 4.63 -4.10
C LEU A 177 -15.45 4.85 -4.20
N ASP A 178 -16.28 3.83 -4.07
CA ASP A 178 -17.72 4.00 -4.06
C ASP A 178 -18.21 4.79 -2.83
N ASP A 179 -19.39 5.39 -2.92
CA ASP A 179 -19.94 6.19 -1.84
C ASP A 179 -20.28 5.31 -0.63
N GLY A 180 -19.78 5.71 0.54
CA GLY A 180 -20.00 4.98 1.80
C GLY A 180 -18.95 3.91 2.10
N GLU A 181 -18.00 3.67 1.20
CA GLU A 181 -16.88 2.76 1.42
C GLU A 181 -15.69 3.38 2.16
N GLY A 182 -14.76 2.54 2.59
CA GLY A 182 -13.55 2.92 3.30
C GLY A 182 -13.70 3.05 4.82
N LEU A 183 -14.90 2.81 5.37
CA LEU A 183 -15.14 2.83 6.81
C LEU A 183 -14.93 1.47 7.48
N ARG A 184 -15.13 0.38 6.73
CA ARG A 184 -14.96 -1.01 7.21
C ARG A 184 -14.36 -1.88 6.11
N PRO A 185 -13.11 -1.65 5.71
CA PRO A 185 -12.52 -2.25 4.53
C PRO A 185 -12.52 -3.78 4.50
N LEU A 186 -12.42 -4.44 5.67
CA LEU A 186 -12.31 -5.92 5.72
C LEU A 186 -13.60 -6.70 5.42
N TYR A 187 -14.77 -6.08 5.53
CA TYR A 187 -15.99 -6.91 5.64
C TYR A 187 -16.98 -6.75 4.49
N VAL A 188 -17.02 -5.61 3.83
CA VAL A 188 -18.08 -5.30 2.86
C VAL A 188 -17.62 -4.48 1.66
N ASP A 189 -16.52 -3.75 1.79
CA ASP A 189 -16.09 -2.81 0.76
C ASP A 189 -15.30 -3.51 -0.33
N LYS A 190 -15.34 -2.98 -1.55
CA LYS A 190 -14.67 -3.53 -2.72
C LYS A 190 -13.63 -2.55 -3.24
N VAL A 191 -12.56 -3.08 -3.76
CA VAL A 191 -11.50 -2.28 -4.37
C VAL A 191 -11.84 -2.00 -5.83
N ASP A 192 -12.04 -0.73 -6.19
CA ASP A 192 -12.31 -0.26 -7.55
C ASP A 192 -11.03 -0.04 -8.34
N VAL A 193 -9.95 0.29 -7.63
CA VAL A 193 -8.62 0.58 -8.19
C VAL A 193 -7.60 -0.36 -7.59
N ALA A 194 -6.84 -1.05 -8.43
CA ALA A 194 -5.75 -1.91 -7.96
C ALA A 194 -4.65 -1.06 -7.30
N VAL A 195 -4.34 -1.36 -6.04
CA VAL A 195 -3.37 -0.62 -5.24
C VAL A 195 -2.12 -1.43 -5.03
N GLY A 196 -0.95 -0.85 -5.27
CA GLY A 196 0.34 -1.45 -4.99
C GLY A 196 1.30 -0.46 -4.34
N ARG A 197 2.10 -0.94 -3.38
CA ARG A 197 3.12 -0.12 -2.72
C ARG A 197 4.52 -0.63 -3.04
N PHE A 198 5.43 0.31 -3.35
CA PHE A 198 6.86 0.05 -3.40
C PHE A 198 7.47 0.46 -2.07
N PRO A 199 7.83 -0.49 -1.20
CA PRO A 199 8.34 -0.19 0.14
C PRO A 199 9.81 0.25 0.07
N VAL A 200 10.07 1.36 -0.61
CA VAL A 200 11.40 1.91 -0.85
C VAL A 200 11.52 3.32 -0.29
N THR A 201 12.69 3.67 0.25
CA THR A 201 12.99 4.99 0.80
C THR A 201 14.22 5.62 0.16
N THR A 202 14.98 4.86 -0.63
CA THR A 202 16.18 5.35 -1.31
C THR A 202 16.02 5.29 -2.83
N ALA A 203 16.73 6.17 -3.53
CA ALA A 203 16.75 6.15 -5.00
C ALA A 203 17.37 4.85 -5.56
N ALA A 204 18.28 4.21 -4.82
CA ALA A 204 18.91 2.95 -5.21
C ALA A 204 17.93 1.78 -5.15
N ASP A 205 17.15 1.67 -4.06
CA ASP A 205 16.13 0.63 -3.92
C ASP A 205 15.01 0.83 -4.95
N ALA A 206 14.57 2.09 -5.14
CA ALA A 206 13.60 2.44 -6.16
C ALA A 206 14.08 2.08 -7.57
N LYS A 207 15.37 2.31 -7.87
CA LYS A 207 15.98 1.88 -9.14
C LYS A 207 15.90 0.37 -9.29
N THR A 208 16.29 -0.39 -8.26
CA THR A 208 16.24 -1.86 -8.29
C THR A 208 14.81 -2.37 -8.54
N MET A 209 13.82 -1.74 -7.91
CA MET A 209 12.41 -2.09 -8.10
C MET A 209 11.96 -1.84 -9.53
N VAL A 210 12.26 -0.67 -10.10
CA VAL A 210 11.89 -0.33 -11.48
C VAL A 210 12.66 -1.20 -12.50
N ASP A 211 13.95 -1.47 -12.26
CA ASP A 211 14.74 -2.37 -13.13
C ASP A 211 14.15 -3.78 -13.18
N LYS A 212 13.67 -4.29 -12.03
CA LYS A 212 12.99 -5.59 -11.94
C LYS A 212 11.71 -5.61 -12.77
N ILE A 213 10.88 -4.57 -12.67
CA ILE A 213 9.63 -4.46 -13.44
C ILE A 213 9.95 -4.36 -14.94
N GLU A 214 10.87 -3.50 -15.32
CA GLU A 214 11.28 -3.33 -16.71
C GLU A 214 11.82 -4.65 -17.30
N SER A 215 12.63 -5.39 -16.55
CA SER A 215 13.13 -6.70 -16.95
C SER A 215 12.02 -7.74 -17.11
N TYR A 216 11.07 -7.75 -16.18
CA TYR A 216 9.91 -8.63 -16.24
C TYR A 216 9.01 -8.34 -17.46
N MET A 217 8.70 -7.06 -17.71
CA MET A 217 7.86 -6.64 -18.84
C MET A 217 8.52 -6.93 -20.20
N LYS A 218 9.83 -6.77 -20.30
CA LYS A 218 10.58 -7.11 -21.52
C LYS A 218 10.57 -8.61 -21.82
N ASN A 219 10.41 -9.45 -20.82
CA ASN A 219 10.40 -10.91 -20.91
C ASN A 219 11.47 -11.47 -21.87
N ALA A 220 12.65 -10.87 -21.85
CA ALA A 220 13.68 -11.03 -22.88
C ALA A 220 14.36 -12.41 -22.87
N GLY A 221 13.96 -13.31 -21.98
CA GLY A 221 14.71 -14.53 -21.76
C GLY A 221 13.95 -15.85 -21.72
N GLY A 222 12.64 -15.86 -21.84
CA GLY A 222 11.80 -17.07 -21.76
C GLY A 222 12.34 -18.08 -20.74
N ALA A 223 11.79 -18.13 -19.54
CA ALA A 223 12.27 -19.06 -18.52
C ALA A 223 11.21 -20.14 -18.25
N ALA A 224 11.65 -21.35 -17.95
CA ALA A 224 10.75 -22.49 -17.69
C ALA A 224 9.75 -22.21 -16.55
N TRP A 225 10.12 -21.33 -15.59
CA TRP A 225 9.27 -20.96 -14.48
C TRP A 225 8.00 -20.17 -14.88
N LEU A 226 7.97 -19.56 -16.06
CA LEU A 226 6.80 -18.83 -16.57
C LEU A 226 5.56 -19.71 -16.81
N ASN A 227 5.75 -21.03 -16.86
CA ASN A 227 4.67 -22.00 -17.01
C ASN A 227 4.43 -22.81 -15.74
N GLU A 228 5.12 -22.51 -14.64
CA GLU A 228 5.00 -23.23 -13.38
C GLU A 228 4.12 -22.44 -12.40
N ILE A 229 3.10 -23.08 -11.84
CA ILE A 229 2.27 -22.55 -10.75
C ILE A 229 2.34 -23.53 -9.60
N MET A 230 2.43 -23.03 -8.38
CA MET A 230 2.36 -23.86 -7.16
C MET A 230 1.19 -23.41 -6.29
N PHE A 231 0.33 -24.34 -5.93
CA PHE A 231 -0.69 -24.18 -4.91
C PHE A 231 -0.28 -24.90 -3.64
N MET A 232 -0.42 -24.21 -2.51
CA MET A 232 -0.07 -24.71 -1.19
C MET A 232 -1.27 -24.59 -0.25
N GLY A 233 -1.51 -25.62 0.57
CA GLY A 233 -2.58 -25.60 1.57
C GLY A 233 -2.15 -26.28 2.85
N ASP A 234 -2.41 -25.64 4.00
CA ASP A 234 -2.22 -26.24 5.30
C ASP A 234 -3.44 -27.10 5.71
N ASP A 235 -3.26 -27.91 6.76
CA ASP A 235 -4.26 -28.84 7.29
C ASP A 235 -5.25 -28.19 8.29
N GLY A 236 -5.21 -26.85 8.42
CA GLY A 236 -6.11 -26.10 9.28
C GLY A 236 -7.57 -26.16 8.84
N ASP A 237 -8.47 -25.83 9.77
CA ASP A 237 -9.92 -25.72 9.56
C ASP A 237 -10.55 -26.97 8.90
N ASP A 238 -10.28 -28.15 9.46
CA ASP A 238 -10.75 -29.44 8.94
C ASP A 238 -10.36 -29.68 7.46
N ASN A 239 -9.13 -29.36 7.13
CA ASN A 239 -8.54 -29.45 5.79
C ASN A 239 -9.24 -28.55 4.75
N ARG A 240 -9.92 -27.51 5.18
CA ARG A 240 -10.62 -26.58 4.28
C ARG A 240 -9.64 -25.90 3.33
N HIS A 241 -8.51 -25.41 3.87
CA HIS A 241 -7.51 -24.72 3.08
C HIS A 241 -6.94 -25.58 1.95
N MET A 242 -6.64 -26.85 2.23
CA MET A 242 -6.19 -27.79 1.18
C MET A 242 -7.26 -28.04 0.14
N LYS A 243 -8.54 -28.19 0.55
CA LYS A 243 -9.66 -28.39 -0.38
C LYS A 243 -9.87 -27.18 -1.28
N ASP A 244 -9.79 -25.98 -0.72
CA ASP A 244 -9.95 -24.73 -1.47
C ASP A 244 -8.79 -24.51 -2.44
N ALA A 245 -7.54 -24.72 -2.00
CA ALA A 245 -6.35 -24.66 -2.85
C ALA A 245 -6.39 -25.72 -3.98
N ASP A 246 -6.84 -26.95 -3.68
CA ASP A 246 -6.99 -28.02 -4.67
C ASP A 246 -8.06 -27.68 -5.72
N ALA A 247 -9.20 -27.16 -5.29
CA ALA A 247 -10.30 -26.78 -6.20
C ALA A 247 -9.85 -25.70 -7.20
N VAL A 248 -9.14 -24.67 -6.73
CA VAL A 248 -8.58 -23.63 -7.61
C VAL A 248 -7.53 -24.21 -8.54
N ALA A 249 -6.65 -25.08 -8.04
CA ALA A 249 -5.63 -25.74 -8.85
C ALA A 249 -6.25 -26.57 -9.98
N GLU A 250 -7.31 -27.35 -9.71
CA GLU A 250 -8.04 -28.13 -10.71
C GLU A 250 -8.70 -27.24 -11.76
N GLN A 251 -9.27 -26.12 -11.35
CA GLN A 251 -9.85 -25.14 -12.30
C GLN A 251 -8.76 -24.58 -13.22
N VAL A 252 -7.59 -24.20 -12.68
CA VAL A 252 -6.46 -23.70 -13.48
C VAL A 252 -5.98 -24.77 -14.47
N ILE A 253 -5.87 -26.02 -14.07
CA ILE A 253 -5.49 -27.14 -14.94
C ILE A 253 -6.50 -27.31 -16.10
N ALA A 254 -7.80 -27.22 -15.79
CA ALA A 254 -8.84 -27.38 -16.77
C ALA A 254 -8.88 -26.25 -17.81
N GLU A 255 -8.72 -25.02 -17.34
CA GLU A 255 -8.81 -23.83 -18.21
C GLU A 255 -7.50 -23.52 -18.95
N ASN A 256 -6.36 -23.92 -18.39
CA ASN A 256 -5.01 -23.59 -18.92
C ASN A 256 -4.10 -24.81 -18.96
N PRO A 257 -4.35 -25.79 -19.82
CA PRO A 257 -3.61 -27.06 -19.84
C PRO A 257 -2.12 -26.94 -20.24
N ALA A 258 -1.69 -25.78 -20.69
CA ALA A 258 -0.29 -25.49 -20.97
C ALA A 258 0.53 -25.16 -19.70
N LEU A 259 -0.14 -24.84 -18.60
CA LEU A 259 0.51 -24.56 -17.32
C LEU A 259 0.83 -25.86 -16.56
N ARG A 260 1.95 -25.87 -15.92
CA ARG A 260 2.32 -26.91 -14.96
C ARG A 260 1.91 -26.50 -13.57
N VAL A 261 0.95 -27.23 -13.01
CA VAL A 261 0.44 -26.97 -11.67
C VAL A 261 1.04 -27.97 -10.70
N ASN A 262 1.78 -27.47 -9.72
CA ASN A 262 2.32 -28.23 -8.60
C ASN A 262 1.46 -27.99 -7.36
N LYS A 263 1.10 -29.04 -6.65
CA LYS A 263 0.33 -28.98 -5.41
C LYS A 263 1.18 -29.43 -4.24
N VAL A 264 1.21 -28.66 -3.19
CA VAL A 264 1.87 -28.99 -1.91
C VAL A 264 0.83 -28.88 -0.80
N MET A 265 0.18 -29.99 -0.51
CA MET A 265 -0.83 -30.12 0.54
C MET A 265 -0.18 -30.78 1.76
N TRP A 266 -0.32 -30.20 2.94
CA TRP A 266 0.44 -30.62 4.13
C TRP A 266 0.23 -32.09 4.47
N ASP A 267 -0.99 -32.59 4.40
CA ASP A 267 -1.32 -34.01 4.71
C ASP A 267 -0.73 -35.01 3.73
N SER A 268 -0.23 -34.60 2.58
CA SER A 268 0.51 -35.47 1.65
C SER A 268 1.95 -35.75 2.09
N TYR A 269 2.39 -35.15 3.20
CA TYR A 269 3.73 -35.27 3.72
C TYR A 269 3.71 -35.81 5.14
N PRO A 270 4.75 -36.55 5.58
CA PRO A 270 4.87 -37.03 6.95
C PRO A 270 4.90 -35.86 7.95
N ALA A 271 3.98 -35.88 8.90
CA ALA A 271 3.97 -34.93 10.00
C ALA A 271 5.07 -35.29 11.05
N VAL A 272 5.75 -34.27 11.54
CA VAL A 272 6.67 -34.38 12.67
C VAL A 272 6.03 -33.68 13.86
N ILE A 273 5.67 -34.48 14.87
CA ILE A 273 5.03 -33.99 16.10
C ILE A 273 6.12 -33.65 17.12
N GLN A 274 6.10 -32.40 17.58
CA GLN A 274 7.01 -31.87 18.60
C GLN A 274 6.22 -31.25 19.75
N THR A 275 6.88 -30.96 20.85
CA THR A 275 6.26 -30.23 21.98
C THR A 275 5.77 -28.83 21.60
N SER A 276 6.36 -28.25 20.57
CA SER A 276 6.01 -26.90 20.01
C SER A 276 4.90 -26.95 18.96
N GLY A 277 4.44 -28.11 18.54
CA GLY A 277 3.41 -28.28 17.51
C GLY A 277 3.74 -29.32 16.45
N VAL A 278 2.95 -29.35 15.39
CA VAL A 278 3.13 -30.22 14.24
C VAL A 278 3.86 -29.44 13.13
N THR A 279 4.79 -30.09 12.47
CA THR A 279 5.52 -29.48 11.32
C THR A 279 5.59 -30.48 10.16
N TYR A 280 5.75 -29.97 8.94
CA TYR A 280 5.86 -30.76 7.70
C TYR A 280 7.17 -30.44 6.96
N PRO A 281 8.33 -30.95 7.44
CA PRO A 281 9.64 -30.59 6.88
C PRO A 281 9.81 -30.91 5.40
N ASP A 282 9.16 -31.97 4.91
CA ASP A 282 9.26 -32.35 3.50
C ASP A 282 8.38 -31.49 2.59
N ALA A 283 7.25 -30.98 3.09
CA ALA A 283 6.48 -29.93 2.41
C ALA A 283 7.33 -28.65 2.26
N SER A 284 7.96 -28.21 3.34
CA SER A 284 8.87 -27.06 3.33
C SER A 284 10.00 -27.22 2.30
N LYS A 285 10.61 -28.42 2.21
CA LYS A 285 11.63 -28.71 1.19
C LYS A 285 11.08 -28.68 -0.22
N ALA A 286 9.84 -29.10 -0.44
CA ALA A 286 9.18 -29.05 -1.75
C ALA A 286 8.95 -27.59 -2.19
N ILE A 287 8.47 -26.74 -1.27
CA ILE A 287 8.28 -25.30 -1.48
C ILE A 287 9.61 -24.63 -1.83
N MET A 288 10.64 -24.85 -1.03
CA MET A 288 11.97 -24.27 -1.26
C MET A 288 12.57 -24.72 -2.59
N ARG A 289 12.36 -25.99 -2.99
CA ARG A 289 12.79 -26.45 -4.33
C ARG A 289 12.09 -25.72 -5.44
N GLN A 290 10.78 -25.49 -5.34
CA GLN A 290 10.03 -24.76 -6.35
C GLN A 290 10.47 -23.31 -6.41
N GLN A 291 10.63 -22.66 -5.25
CA GLN A 291 11.12 -21.28 -5.19
C GLN A 291 12.49 -21.11 -5.85
N ASN A 292 13.40 -22.06 -5.64
CA ASN A 292 14.72 -22.05 -6.27
C ASN A 292 14.66 -22.25 -7.81
N LYS A 293 13.67 -23.00 -8.30
CA LYS A 293 13.44 -23.16 -9.75
C LYS A 293 12.71 -21.97 -10.35
N GLY A 294 11.99 -21.23 -9.55
CA GLY A 294 11.04 -20.21 -9.92
C GLY A 294 9.64 -20.75 -10.18
N ALA A 295 8.65 -19.90 -10.07
CA ALA A 295 7.27 -20.13 -10.47
C ALA A 295 6.65 -18.81 -10.93
N LEU A 296 5.68 -18.88 -11.83
CA LEU A 296 4.90 -17.71 -12.23
C LEU A 296 4.05 -17.21 -11.06
N ILE A 297 3.42 -18.16 -10.35
CA ILE A 297 2.60 -17.90 -9.17
C ILE A 297 2.92 -18.96 -8.13
N MET A 298 3.06 -18.54 -6.89
CA MET A 298 3.06 -19.40 -5.70
C MET A 298 1.94 -18.91 -4.79
N ASP A 299 0.88 -19.68 -4.70
CA ASP A 299 -0.32 -19.37 -3.92
C ASP A 299 -0.35 -20.22 -2.65
N TYR A 300 -0.64 -19.59 -1.52
CA TYR A 300 -0.80 -20.25 -0.23
C TYR A 300 -2.16 -19.94 0.37
N THR A 301 -2.92 -20.96 0.65
CA THR A 301 -4.19 -20.88 1.36
C THR A 301 -4.01 -21.54 2.74
N GLY A 302 -4.10 -20.75 3.80
CA GLY A 302 -3.87 -21.24 5.14
C GLY A 302 -3.67 -20.15 6.18
N HIS A 303 -3.34 -20.56 7.39
CA HIS A 303 -3.02 -19.65 8.47
C HIS A 303 -1.56 -19.17 8.37
N GLY A 304 -1.31 -18.06 9.01
CA GLY A 304 0.04 -17.48 9.14
C GLY A 304 0.22 -16.80 10.48
N SER A 305 1.46 -16.57 10.83
CA SER A 305 1.87 -15.77 11.98
C SER A 305 2.83 -14.66 11.54
N GLU A 306 3.28 -13.85 12.47
CA GLU A 306 4.24 -12.78 12.21
C GLU A 306 5.57 -13.28 11.58
N HIS A 307 5.87 -14.58 11.70
CA HIS A 307 7.17 -15.13 11.33
C HIS A 307 7.13 -16.27 10.33
N GLN A 308 5.96 -16.91 10.12
CA GLN A 308 5.87 -18.13 9.32
C GLN A 308 4.44 -18.38 8.82
N PHE A 309 4.33 -19.17 7.76
CA PHE A 309 3.11 -19.91 7.44
C PHE A 309 2.94 -21.07 8.41
N SER A 310 1.71 -21.48 8.67
CA SER A 310 1.44 -22.57 9.64
C SER A 310 1.96 -23.93 9.17
#